data_8c1bb0aa183afa7f9b8770177914a119
#
_entry.id   8c1bb0aa183afa7f9b8770177914a119
#
_cell.length_a   1.000
_cell.length_b   1.000
_cell.length_c   1.000
_cell.angle_alpha   90.00
_cell.angle_beta   90.00
_cell.angle_gamma   90.00
#
_symmetry.space_group_name_H-M   'P 1'
#
loop_
_entity.id
_entity.type
_entity.pdbx_description
1 polymer ?
#
loop_
_entity_poly.entity_id
_entity_poly.type
_entity_poly.pdbx_seq_one_letter_code
_entity_poly.pdbx_strand_id
1 'polypeptide(L)'
;MNQKNARKSSKRTGFGVQSNKSHILNLPLQDTHVDREPHTYERWLVAKLVRMAGSPPIRFRLWNNDVIEPHEQPARFTLHLADPKALYTLVTNPNLAFGDLYSAGRLGIEGDLPDLMEALYRAIHQARQKWPRWLEALWRNHAPRSTGPSEAQENIHHHYDLGNDFYRLWLDQAEMQYTCAYYERPELSLEQAQLAKLEHVCRKLRLEPGMTVVEAGCGWGGLARYMARNYGVKVHAYNISREQVTYAREQARNQGLDTLVDYIEDDYRNIQGQYDAFVSVGMLEHVGKENYLALSQLIKRSLNPHGMALIHSIGRNRPMLMNAWIEKRIFPGAYPPSIGEIMALCEHGDFSVIDVENLRLHYARTLSAWMERFNAAENVISDMYDEHFTRAWRMYLAGSIAAFRAGSLQLFQVVFTHGDNNRLPATRQDLYNLPAAPQDT
;
A
#
# COMPACT_ATOMS: atom_id res chain seq x y z
N MET A 1 -27.54 -27.14 58.50
CA MET A 1 -26.15 -26.64 58.55
C MET A 1 -25.68 -26.45 57.15
N ASN A 2 -25.44 -25.19 56.77
CA ASN A 2 -25.34 -24.69 55.40
C ASN A 2 -24.01 -24.99 54.74
N GLN A 3 -24.07 -25.61 53.55
CA GLN A 3 -22.98 -25.56 52.57
C GLN A 3 -23.30 -24.52 51.50
N LYS A 4 -22.53 -23.43 51.49
CA LYS A 4 -22.52 -22.45 50.41
C LYS A 4 -21.46 -22.85 49.39
N ASN A 5 -21.90 -23.31 48.22
CA ASN A 5 -21.05 -23.51 47.04
C ASN A 5 -20.63 -22.15 46.46
N ALA A 6 -19.35 -21.84 46.54
CA ALA A 6 -18.73 -20.73 45.87
C ALA A 6 -18.29 -21.18 44.45
N ARG A 7 -19.03 -20.75 43.43
CA ARG A 7 -18.57 -20.81 42.02
C ARG A 7 -17.42 -19.84 41.82
N LYS A 8 -16.20 -20.37 41.63
CA LYS A 8 -15.08 -19.61 41.14
C LYS A 8 -15.29 -19.36 39.64
N SER A 9 -15.62 -18.12 39.26
CA SER A 9 -15.53 -17.67 37.87
C SER A 9 -14.05 -17.54 37.50
N SER A 10 -13.60 -18.32 36.55
CA SER A 10 -12.29 -18.13 35.95
C SER A 10 -12.32 -16.84 35.14
N LYS A 11 -11.72 -15.78 35.67
CA LYS A 11 -11.37 -14.61 34.89
C LYS A 11 -10.33 -15.05 33.86
N ARG A 12 -10.74 -15.17 32.61
CA ARG A 12 -9.82 -15.14 31.47
C ARG A 12 -9.12 -13.79 31.54
N THR A 13 -7.84 -13.80 31.85
CA THR A 13 -6.93 -12.70 31.65
C THR A 13 -6.80 -12.51 30.14
N GLY A 14 -7.66 -11.66 29.59
CA GLY A 14 -7.45 -11.12 28.28
C GLY A 14 -6.14 -10.33 28.34
N PHE A 15 -5.17 -10.71 27.56
CA PHE A 15 -4.03 -9.86 27.25
C PHE A 15 -4.63 -8.60 26.63
N GLY A 16 -4.68 -7.53 27.40
CA GLY A 16 -5.03 -6.22 26.91
C GLY A 16 -3.94 -5.75 25.97
N VAL A 17 -4.13 -6.00 24.70
CA VAL A 17 -3.47 -5.23 23.65
C VAL A 17 -4.01 -3.82 23.85
N GLN A 18 -3.28 -2.98 24.57
CA GLN A 18 -3.43 -1.54 24.46
C GLN A 18 -3.00 -1.20 23.03
N SER A 19 -3.91 -1.39 22.08
CA SER A 19 -3.73 -0.92 20.74
C SER A 19 -3.45 0.57 20.81
N ASN A 20 -2.39 1.01 20.19
CA ASN A 20 -2.11 2.40 19.86
C ASN A 20 -3.18 2.93 18.87
N LYS A 21 -4.46 2.72 19.20
CA LYS A 21 -5.64 3.16 18.44
C LYS A 21 -5.68 4.67 18.25
N SER A 22 -4.88 5.42 19.03
CA SER A 22 -5.01 6.86 19.18
C SER A 22 -4.41 7.70 18.04
N HIS A 23 -3.55 7.15 17.18
CA HIS A 23 -2.86 7.97 16.17
C HIS A 23 -3.57 8.06 14.83
N ILE A 24 -4.41 7.09 14.48
CA ILE A 24 -5.18 7.18 13.24
C ILE A 24 -6.31 8.20 13.38
N LEU A 25 -6.84 8.41 14.59
CA LEU A 25 -8.21 8.93 14.74
C LEU A 25 -8.50 9.63 16.08
N ASN A 26 -8.08 10.83 16.29
CA ASN A 26 -8.50 11.64 17.44
C ASN A 26 -9.47 12.77 17.06
N LEU A 27 -10.53 12.46 16.31
CA LEU A 27 -11.65 13.39 16.14
C LEU A 27 -12.93 12.66 16.59
N PRO A 28 -13.57 13.08 17.70
CA PRO A 28 -14.83 12.48 18.13
C PRO A 28 -15.90 12.67 17.06
N LEU A 29 -16.67 11.62 16.80
CA LEU A 29 -17.94 11.72 16.09
C LEU A 29 -18.81 12.71 16.87
N GLN A 30 -19.06 13.87 16.31
CA GLN A 30 -19.97 14.86 16.91
C GLN A 30 -21.22 14.95 16.03
N ASP A 31 -22.34 14.57 16.60
CA ASP A 31 -23.66 15.00 16.13
C ASP A 31 -23.74 16.52 16.27
N THR A 32 -23.39 17.24 15.22
CA THR A 32 -23.47 18.70 15.18
C THR A 32 -24.54 19.11 14.18
N HIS A 33 -25.80 19.04 14.59
CA HIS A 33 -26.85 19.81 13.92
C HIS A 33 -26.61 21.30 14.18
N VAL A 34 -26.17 22.01 13.15
CA VAL A 34 -26.00 23.47 13.21
C VAL A 34 -27.15 24.09 12.44
N ASP A 35 -28.09 24.68 13.17
CA ASP A 35 -29.32 25.29 12.65
C ASP A 35 -29.11 26.75 12.18
N ARG A 36 -27.94 27.09 11.58
CA ARG A 36 -27.69 28.44 11.08
C ARG A 36 -27.49 28.48 9.59
N GLU A 37 -27.98 29.53 8.97
CA GLU A 37 -27.74 29.82 7.57
C GLU A 37 -26.24 30.04 7.28
N PRO A 38 -25.73 29.52 6.17
CA PRO A 38 -24.37 29.80 5.71
C PRO A 38 -24.23 31.26 5.34
N HIS A 39 -23.17 31.90 5.82
CA HIS A 39 -22.83 33.25 5.42
C HIS A 39 -22.39 33.34 3.96
N THR A 40 -22.55 34.48 3.31
CA THR A 40 -22.13 34.71 1.92
C THR A 40 -20.64 34.36 1.70
N TYR A 41 -19.76 34.65 2.66
CA TYR A 41 -18.34 34.32 2.55
C TYR A 41 -18.07 32.82 2.63
N GLU A 42 -18.91 32.02 3.33
CA GLU A 42 -18.75 30.56 3.40
C GLU A 42 -19.08 29.92 2.04
N ARG A 43 -20.15 30.41 1.39
CA ARG A 43 -20.46 30.01 0.00
C ARG A 43 -19.33 30.36 -0.95
N TRP A 44 -18.74 31.56 -0.80
CA TRP A 44 -17.58 31.99 -1.58
C TRP A 44 -16.35 31.10 -1.32
N LEU A 45 -16.09 30.69 -0.07
CA LEU A 45 -15.00 29.77 0.29
C LEU A 45 -15.15 28.42 -0.42
N VAL A 46 -16.37 27.85 -0.45
CA VAL A 46 -16.63 26.58 -1.18
C VAL A 46 -16.35 26.77 -2.67
N ALA A 47 -16.90 27.81 -3.28
CA ALA A 47 -16.68 28.09 -4.72
C ALA A 47 -15.19 28.31 -5.04
N LYS A 48 -14.43 28.94 -4.14
CA LYS A 48 -12.99 29.11 -4.28
C LYS A 48 -12.25 27.78 -4.15
N LEU A 49 -12.63 26.93 -3.20
CA LEU A 49 -12.04 25.60 -3.02
C LEU A 49 -12.23 24.74 -4.27
N VAL A 50 -13.44 24.69 -4.83
CA VAL A 50 -13.76 23.96 -6.06
C VAL A 50 -12.89 24.45 -7.22
N ARG A 51 -12.78 25.76 -7.41
CA ARG A 51 -11.93 26.35 -8.47
C ARG A 51 -10.45 26.02 -8.28
N MET A 52 -9.94 26.10 -7.06
CA MET A 52 -8.55 25.71 -6.74
C MET A 52 -8.28 24.24 -6.99
N ALA A 53 -9.26 23.38 -6.77
CA ALA A 53 -9.20 21.96 -7.10
C ALA A 53 -9.30 21.65 -8.60
N GLY A 54 -9.46 22.67 -9.46
CA GLY A 54 -9.57 22.49 -10.92
C GLY A 54 -11.00 22.23 -11.39
N SER A 55 -11.99 22.70 -10.66
CA SER A 55 -13.43 22.60 -10.98
C SER A 55 -13.89 21.16 -11.26
N PRO A 56 -13.61 20.19 -10.37
CA PRO A 56 -14.13 18.83 -10.52
C PRO A 56 -15.67 18.83 -10.52
N PRO A 57 -16.34 17.77 -11.04
CA PRO A 57 -17.80 17.70 -11.15
C PRO A 57 -18.48 17.41 -9.80
N ILE A 58 -18.27 18.29 -8.83
CA ILE A 58 -18.70 18.15 -7.45
C ILE A 58 -19.60 19.31 -7.07
N ARG A 59 -20.75 19.01 -6.44
CA ARG A 59 -21.53 19.98 -5.69
C ARG A 59 -21.29 19.81 -4.19
N PHE A 60 -21.48 20.87 -3.44
CA PHE A 60 -21.46 20.83 -1.98
C PHE A 60 -22.87 21.02 -1.44
N ARG A 61 -23.23 20.17 -0.45
CA ARG A 61 -24.38 20.37 0.41
C ARG A 61 -23.87 20.78 1.79
N LEU A 62 -24.29 21.93 2.27
CA LEU A 62 -23.90 22.48 3.55
C LEU A 62 -24.81 21.94 4.68
N TRP A 63 -24.48 22.22 5.91
CA TRP A 63 -25.14 21.75 7.15
C TRP A 63 -26.63 22.10 7.24
N ASN A 64 -27.10 23.13 6.55
CA ASN A 64 -28.52 23.52 6.46
C ASN A 64 -29.22 22.99 5.20
N ASN A 65 -28.63 22.04 4.48
CA ASN A 65 -29.05 21.51 3.17
C ASN A 65 -28.96 22.48 1.98
N ASP A 66 -28.32 23.64 2.16
CA ASP A 66 -28.05 24.54 1.06
C ASP A 66 -27.05 23.93 0.07
N VAL A 67 -27.34 24.04 -1.23
CA VAL A 67 -26.56 23.39 -2.28
C VAL A 67 -25.80 24.43 -3.09
N ILE A 68 -24.50 24.21 -3.24
CA ILE A 68 -23.60 24.99 -4.09
C ILE A 68 -23.22 24.14 -5.30
N GLU A 69 -23.77 24.48 -6.45
CA GLU A 69 -23.52 23.79 -7.72
C GLU A 69 -22.16 24.20 -8.35
N PRO A 70 -21.48 23.29 -9.04
CA PRO A 70 -20.31 23.63 -9.84
C PRO A 70 -20.74 24.51 -11.06
N HIS A 71 -19.86 25.41 -11.48
CA HIS A 71 -20.17 26.36 -12.54
C HIS A 71 -19.90 25.84 -13.96
N GLU A 72 -19.05 24.83 -14.14
CA GLU A 72 -18.50 24.48 -15.46
C GLU A 72 -19.09 23.19 -16.05
N GLN A 73 -19.63 22.29 -15.23
CA GLN A 73 -20.18 21.00 -15.69
C GLN A 73 -21.21 20.47 -14.69
N PRO A 74 -22.13 19.57 -15.11
CA PRO A 74 -23.07 18.93 -14.18
C PRO A 74 -22.35 18.18 -13.07
N ALA A 75 -22.85 18.29 -11.84
CA ALA A 75 -22.31 17.57 -10.71
C ALA A 75 -22.56 16.05 -10.85
N ARG A 76 -21.52 15.27 -10.65
CA ARG A 76 -21.59 13.81 -10.58
C ARG A 76 -21.56 13.31 -9.13
N PHE A 77 -21.04 14.11 -8.24
CA PHE A 77 -20.84 13.77 -6.82
C PHE A 77 -21.34 14.89 -5.93
N THR A 78 -21.84 14.51 -4.74
CA THR A 78 -22.21 15.48 -3.70
C THR A 78 -21.33 15.29 -2.49
N LEU A 79 -20.75 16.38 -1.99
CA LEU A 79 -20.01 16.42 -0.74
C LEU A 79 -20.87 17.11 0.32
N HIS A 80 -21.12 16.43 1.42
CA HIS A 80 -21.88 16.95 2.56
C HIS A 80 -20.94 17.45 3.63
N LEU A 81 -21.04 18.72 4.00
CA LEU A 81 -20.34 19.29 5.16
C LEU A 81 -21.30 19.34 6.34
N ALA A 82 -20.98 18.63 7.42
CA ALA A 82 -21.81 18.52 8.59
C ALA A 82 -21.93 19.83 9.38
N ASP A 83 -20.92 20.72 9.30
CA ASP A 83 -20.84 21.93 10.08
C ASP A 83 -19.84 22.95 9.49
N PRO A 84 -19.90 24.23 9.95
CA PRO A 84 -18.97 25.26 9.48
C PRO A 84 -17.50 24.98 9.78
N LYS A 85 -17.20 24.34 10.91
CA LYS A 85 -15.83 24.01 11.29
C LYS A 85 -15.22 22.99 10.33
N ALA A 86 -16.05 22.06 9.78
CA ALA A 86 -15.61 21.14 8.72
C ALA A 86 -15.19 21.92 7.47
N LEU A 87 -15.96 22.95 7.04
CA LEU A 87 -15.60 23.82 5.92
C LEU A 87 -14.25 24.53 6.17
N TYR A 88 -14.09 25.18 7.32
CA TYR A 88 -12.83 25.90 7.61
C TYR A 88 -11.63 24.98 7.68
N THR A 89 -11.80 23.79 8.26
CA THR A 89 -10.75 22.78 8.32
C THR A 89 -10.36 22.32 6.91
N LEU A 90 -11.34 22.06 6.07
CA LEU A 90 -11.13 21.65 4.66
C LEU A 90 -10.42 22.74 3.84
N VAL A 91 -10.78 24.01 4.03
CA VAL A 91 -10.18 25.14 3.31
C VAL A 91 -8.73 25.41 3.76
N THR A 92 -8.45 25.26 5.06
CA THR A 92 -7.12 25.58 5.61
C THR A 92 -6.08 24.49 5.35
N ASN A 93 -6.49 23.23 5.32
CA ASN A 93 -5.59 22.09 5.10
C ASN A 93 -6.25 20.95 4.30
N PRO A 94 -6.60 21.16 3.04
CA PRO A 94 -7.38 20.19 2.25
C PRO A 94 -6.71 18.82 2.13
N ASN A 95 -5.37 18.77 2.07
CA ASN A 95 -4.62 17.52 1.89
C ASN A 95 -4.70 16.56 3.09
N LEU A 96 -4.94 17.08 4.28
CA LEU A 96 -5.12 16.27 5.50
C LEU A 96 -6.59 16.19 5.88
N ALA A 97 -7.28 17.33 5.84
CA ALA A 97 -8.63 17.48 6.33
C ALA A 97 -9.66 16.64 5.57
N PHE A 98 -9.48 16.42 4.26
CA PHE A 98 -10.44 15.64 3.47
C PHE A 98 -10.60 14.23 4.05
N GLY A 99 -9.50 13.52 4.26
CA GLY A 99 -9.53 12.17 4.83
C GLY A 99 -9.96 12.17 6.30
N ASP A 100 -9.46 13.11 7.12
CA ASP A 100 -9.82 13.19 8.55
C ASP A 100 -11.32 13.49 8.75
N LEU A 101 -11.89 14.43 8.00
CA LEU A 101 -13.31 14.76 8.07
C LEU A 101 -14.20 13.63 7.57
N TYR A 102 -13.80 12.94 6.49
CA TYR A 102 -14.52 11.76 6.01
C TYR A 102 -14.50 10.65 7.05
N SER A 103 -13.35 10.34 7.62
CA SER A 103 -13.21 9.32 8.66
C SER A 103 -14.05 9.64 9.89
N ALA A 104 -14.09 10.92 10.28
CA ALA A 104 -14.89 11.40 11.42
C ALA A 104 -16.40 11.53 11.12
N GLY A 105 -16.89 11.17 9.94
CA GLY A 105 -18.29 11.33 9.56
C GLY A 105 -18.75 12.77 9.33
N ARG A 106 -17.81 13.75 9.35
CA ARG A 106 -18.13 15.19 9.18
C ARG A 106 -18.07 15.66 7.73
N LEU A 107 -17.58 14.80 6.83
CA LEU A 107 -17.68 14.92 5.38
C LEU A 107 -18.41 13.69 4.86
N GLY A 108 -19.65 13.87 4.40
CA GLY A 108 -20.41 12.84 3.69
C GLY A 108 -20.12 12.87 2.19
N ILE A 109 -20.30 11.76 1.52
CA ILE A 109 -20.09 11.62 0.07
C ILE A 109 -21.26 10.84 -0.53
N GLU A 110 -21.92 11.42 -1.54
CA GLU A 110 -22.88 10.72 -2.40
C GLU A 110 -22.21 10.45 -3.75
N GLY A 111 -22.25 9.21 -4.20
CA GLY A 111 -21.59 8.69 -5.40
C GLY A 111 -20.47 7.70 -5.06
N ASP A 112 -19.87 7.11 -6.08
CA ASP A 112 -18.77 6.15 -5.92
C ASP A 112 -17.50 6.87 -5.43
N LEU A 113 -16.92 6.38 -4.33
CA LEU A 113 -15.78 7.03 -3.67
C LEU A 113 -14.50 6.95 -4.52
N PRO A 114 -14.12 5.81 -5.11
CA PRO A 114 -12.99 5.72 -6.05
C PRO A 114 -13.13 6.68 -7.24
N ASP A 115 -14.30 6.77 -7.84
CA ASP A 115 -14.56 7.64 -9.01
C ASP A 115 -14.48 9.12 -8.63
N LEU A 116 -14.99 9.51 -7.46
CA LEU A 116 -14.84 10.86 -6.93
C LEU A 116 -13.36 11.20 -6.75
N MET A 117 -12.60 10.31 -6.09
CA MET A 117 -11.18 10.52 -5.85
C MET A 117 -10.38 10.60 -7.16
N GLU A 118 -10.73 9.80 -8.16
CA GLU A 118 -10.12 9.87 -9.49
C GLU A 118 -10.41 11.21 -10.17
N ALA A 119 -11.66 11.70 -10.12
CA ALA A 119 -12.05 13.00 -10.66
C ALA A 119 -11.26 14.14 -9.97
N LEU A 120 -11.10 14.07 -8.66
CA LEU A 120 -10.27 15.01 -7.88
C LEU A 120 -8.80 14.96 -8.30
N TYR A 121 -8.18 13.78 -8.39
CA TYR A 121 -6.78 13.65 -8.81
C TYR A 121 -6.55 14.24 -10.20
N ARG A 122 -7.44 13.95 -11.16
CA ARG A 122 -7.34 14.47 -12.54
C ARG A 122 -7.49 16.00 -12.58
N ALA A 123 -8.51 16.55 -11.91
CA ALA A 123 -8.77 17.99 -11.86
C ALA A 123 -7.62 18.75 -11.20
N ILE A 124 -7.15 18.30 -10.03
CA ILE A 124 -6.02 18.91 -9.32
C ILE A 124 -4.73 18.83 -10.15
N HIS A 125 -4.48 17.71 -10.84
CA HIS A 125 -3.31 17.58 -11.71
C HIS A 125 -3.32 18.60 -12.83
N GLN A 126 -4.45 18.79 -13.51
CA GLN A 126 -4.63 19.79 -14.58
C GLN A 126 -4.50 21.22 -14.05
N ALA A 127 -5.09 21.50 -12.88
CA ALA A 127 -4.99 22.82 -12.26
C ALA A 127 -3.54 23.18 -11.89
N ARG A 128 -2.81 22.23 -11.31
CA ARG A 128 -1.40 22.43 -10.90
C ARG A 128 -0.45 22.74 -12.06
N GLN A 129 -0.73 22.26 -13.25
CA GLN A 129 0.07 22.62 -14.43
C GLN A 129 0.03 24.12 -14.75
N LYS A 130 -1.03 24.82 -14.30
CA LYS A 130 -1.23 26.26 -14.48
C LYS A 130 -0.77 27.11 -13.29
N TRP A 131 -0.32 26.47 -12.19
CA TRP A 131 0.07 27.17 -10.98
C TRP A 131 1.49 27.72 -11.06
N PRO A 132 1.74 28.95 -10.57
CA PRO A 132 3.09 29.43 -10.42
C PRO A 132 3.84 28.62 -9.34
N ARG A 133 5.16 28.42 -9.52
CA ARG A 133 5.99 27.56 -8.68
C ARG A 133 5.95 27.89 -7.18
N TRP A 134 5.72 29.15 -6.82
CA TRP A 134 5.62 29.56 -5.41
C TRP A 134 4.34 29.02 -4.73
N LEU A 135 3.24 28.85 -5.48
CA LEU A 135 2.02 28.26 -4.96
C LEU A 135 2.21 26.74 -4.70
N GLU A 136 2.95 26.06 -5.54
CA GLU A 136 3.32 24.65 -5.30
C GLU A 136 4.12 24.46 -4.01
N ALA A 137 5.01 25.41 -3.70
CA ALA A 137 5.81 25.36 -2.48
C ALA A 137 4.96 25.46 -1.20
N LEU A 138 3.91 26.28 -1.21
CA LEU A 138 3.00 26.43 -0.08
C LEU A 138 2.14 25.18 0.19
N TRP A 139 1.88 24.37 -0.85
CA TRP A 139 1.09 23.14 -0.73
C TRP A 139 1.93 21.92 -0.32
N ARG A 140 3.26 22.06 -0.27
CA ARG A 140 4.19 21.01 0.16
C ARG A 140 4.44 20.97 1.68
N ASN A 141 3.56 21.54 2.48
CA ASN A 141 3.78 21.85 3.89
C ASN A 141 3.77 20.64 4.85
N HIS A 142 4.46 19.55 4.53
CA HIS A 142 4.84 18.55 5.54
C HIS A 142 6.22 18.02 5.25
N ALA A 143 7.00 17.81 6.31
CA ALA A 143 8.26 17.09 6.24
C ALA A 143 7.97 15.59 6.37
N PRO A 144 8.55 14.73 5.52
CA PRO A 144 8.44 13.28 5.70
C PRO A 144 9.08 12.88 7.04
N ARG A 145 8.57 11.80 7.64
CA ARG A 145 9.19 11.20 8.82
C ARG A 145 10.53 10.58 8.45
N SER A 146 11.42 10.50 9.43
CA SER A 146 12.69 9.79 9.27
C SER A 146 12.47 8.30 8.98
N THR A 147 13.41 7.71 8.24
CA THR A 147 13.46 6.28 7.89
C THR A 147 14.70 5.60 8.46
N GLY A 148 15.24 6.12 9.56
CA GLY A 148 16.28 5.44 10.35
C GLY A 148 15.85 4.04 10.80
N PRO A 149 16.76 3.14 11.22
CA PRO A 149 16.41 1.76 11.54
C PRO A 149 15.34 1.62 12.65
N SER A 150 15.41 2.43 13.70
CA SER A 150 14.45 2.46 14.80
C SER A 150 13.09 3.01 14.36
N GLU A 151 13.10 4.10 13.60
CA GLU A 151 11.88 4.71 13.09
C GLU A 151 11.21 3.86 12.01
N ALA A 152 11.98 3.15 11.17
CA ALA A 152 11.46 2.21 10.20
C ALA A 152 10.70 1.07 10.89
N GLN A 153 11.24 0.55 11.99
CA GLN A 153 10.59 -0.49 12.78
C GLN A 153 9.28 0.03 13.39
N GLU A 154 9.27 1.19 14.04
CA GLU A 154 8.06 1.80 14.59
C GLU A 154 6.99 2.07 13.53
N ASN A 155 7.39 2.59 12.37
CA ASN A 155 6.49 2.91 11.26
C ASN A 155 5.83 1.64 10.67
N ILE A 156 6.58 0.54 10.56
CA ILE A 156 6.07 -0.75 10.08
C ILE A 156 5.15 -1.39 11.12
N HIS A 157 5.53 -1.39 12.40
CA HIS A 157 4.65 -1.87 13.49
C HIS A 157 3.32 -1.13 13.51
N HIS A 158 3.33 0.19 13.31
CA HIS A 158 2.11 0.99 13.28
C HIS A 158 1.08 0.52 12.23
N HIS A 159 1.53 0.10 11.07
CA HIS A 159 0.64 -0.31 9.98
C HIS A 159 0.31 -1.80 10.00
N TYR A 160 1.29 -2.67 10.27
CA TYR A 160 1.12 -4.12 10.14
C TYR A 160 0.68 -4.83 11.43
N ASP A 161 0.74 -4.19 12.60
CA ASP A 161 0.28 -4.74 13.88
C ASP A 161 -1.25 -4.62 14.09
N LEU A 162 -2.01 -4.46 13.00
CA LEU A 162 -3.48 -4.54 13.04
C LEU A 162 -4.00 -5.98 13.25
N GLY A 163 -3.07 -6.95 13.23
CA GLY A 163 -3.38 -8.36 13.45
C GLY A 163 -3.75 -9.13 12.18
N ASN A 164 -3.34 -10.39 12.13
CA ASN A 164 -3.53 -11.26 10.97
C ASN A 164 -5.02 -11.46 10.62
N ASP A 165 -5.90 -11.47 11.62
CA ASP A 165 -7.35 -11.70 11.41
C ASP A 165 -8.00 -10.57 10.62
N PHE A 166 -7.56 -9.33 10.80
CA PHE A 166 -8.00 -8.20 9.99
C PHE A 166 -7.62 -8.37 8.51
N TYR A 167 -6.36 -8.72 8.23
CA TYR A 167 -5.87 -8.87 6.86
C TYR A 167 -6.53 -10.06 6.13
N ARG A 168 -6.84 -11.14 6.84
CA ARG A 168 -7.55 -12.31 6.28
C ARG A 168 -8.94 -11.99 5.76
N LEU A 169 -9.60 -10.95 6.26
CA LEU A 169 -10.94 -10.58 5.82
C LEU A 169 -10.98 -10.10 4.37
N TRP A 170 -9.88 -9.54 3.85
CA TRP A 170 -9.91 -8.89 2.54
C TRP A 170 -8.72 -9.17 1.63
N LEU A 171 -7.62 -9.76 2.11
CA LEU A 171 -6.55 -10.27 1.25
C LEU A 171 -6.96 -11.60 0.58
N ASP A 172 -6.12 -12.08 -0.34
CA ASP A 172 -6.27 -13.41 -0.92
C ASP A 172 -6.08 -14.50 0.14
N GLN A 173 -6.87 -15.58 0.03
CA GLN A 173 -6.84 -16.68 0.98
C GLN A 173 -5.68 -17.66 0.69
N ALA A 174 -5.05 -17.58 -0.48
CA ALA A 174 -4.02 -18.52 -0.89
C ALA A 174 -2.69 -18.25 -0.19
N GLU A 175 -2.17 -17.02 -0.27
CA GLU A 175 -0.83 -16.70 0.21
C GLU A 175 -0.75 -15.37 1.00
N MET A 176 -1.90 -14.74 1.30
CA MET A 176 -2.01 -13.47 2.04
C MET A 176 -1.09 -12.37 1.48
N GLN A 177 -1.23 -12.06 0.19
CA GLN A 177 -0.39 -11.10 -0.49
C GLN A 177 -0.93 -9.67 -0.34
N TYR A 178 -0.23 -8.82 0.41
CA TYR A 178 -0.56 -7.39 0.52
C TYR A 178 0.24 -6.54 -0.48
N THR A 179 0.29 -7.02 -1.71
CA THR A 179 1.00 -6.40 -2.84
C THR A 179 0.20 -6.59 -4.12
N CYS A 180 0.59 -5.89 -5.20
CA CYS A 180 -0.11 -5.94 -6.47
C CYS A 180 -0.18 -7.36 -7.03
N ALA A 181 -1.37 -7.81 -7.42
CA ALA A 181 -1.59 -9.02 -8.19
C ALA A 181 -1.29 -8.82 -9.68
N TYR A 182 -1.09 -9.89 -10.43
CA TYR A 182 -0.87 -9.88 -11.87
C TYR A 182 -2.03 -10.55 -12.61
N TYR A 183 -2.81 -9.80 -13.34
CA TYR A 183 -3.99 -10.29 -14.07
C TYR A 183 -3.60 -10.56 -15.52
N GLU A 184 -3.12 -11.74 -15.81
CA GLU A 184 -2.80 -12.17 -17.19
C GLU A 184 -4.03 -12.13 -18.12
N ARG A 185 -5.20 -12.38 -17.54
CA ARG A 185 -6.50 -12.38 -18.21
C ARG A 185 -7.53 -11.65 -17.35
N PRO A 186 -8.53 -11.01 -18.00
CA PRO A 186 -9.57 -10.27 -17.29
C PRO A 186 -10.43 -11.09 -16.32
N GLU A 187 -10.53 -12.40 -16.50
CA GLU A 187 -11.43 -13.27 -15.73
C GLU A 187 -10.83 -13.77 -14.41
N LEU A 188 -9.52 -13.59 -14.19
CA LEU A 188 -8.86 -14.11 -13.01
C LEU A 188 -9.45 -13.54 -11.71
N SER A 189 -9.68 -14.43 -10.74
CA SER A 189 -9.96 -14.03 -9.35
C SER A 189 -8.73 -13.38 -8.70
N LEU A 190 -8.91 -12.78 -7.53
CA LEU A 190 -7.78 -12.21 -6.78
C LEU A 190 -6.74 -13.28 -6.42
N GLU A 191 -7.18 -14.47 -5.98
CA GLU A 191 -6.31 -15.60 -5.66
C GLU A 191 -5.47 -16.02 -6.86
N GLN A 192 -6.13 -16.25 -8.00
CA GLN A 192 -5.46 -16.63 -9.23
C GLN A 192 -4.46 -15.57 -9.70
N ALA A 193 -4.85 -14.30 -9.62
CA ALA A 193 -3.99 -13.20 -10.01
C ALA A 193 -2.80 -13.00 -9.05
N GLN A 194 -2.96 -13.29 -7.76
CA GLN A 194 -1.85 -13.29 -6.80
C GLN A 194 -0.88 -14.45 -7.07
N LEU A 195 -1.37 -15.64 -7.33
CA LEU A 195 -0.53 -16.78 -7.73
C LEU A 195 0.21 -16.48 -9.05
N ALA A 196 -0.48 -15.90 -10.05
CA ALA A 196 0.13 -15.47 -11.30
C ALA A 196 1.23 -14.40 -11.08
N LYS A 197 1.08 -13.50 -10.10
CA LYS A 197 2.13 -12.55 -9.71
C LYS A 197 3.34 -13.27 -9.13
N LEU A 198 3.16 -14.24 -8.25
CA LEU A 198 4.26 -15.01 -7.67
C LEU A 198 5.03 -15.75 -8.76
N GLU A 199 4.30 -16.40 -9.67
CA GLU A 199 4.86 -17.08 -10.84
C GLU A 199 5.65 -16.12 -11.74
N HIS A 200 5.08 -14.93 -12.02
CA HIS A 200 5.71 -13.91 -12.85
C HIS A 200 7.04 -13.41 -12.25
N VAL A 201 7.10 -13.23 -10.95
CA VAL A 201 8.34 -12.89 -10.21
C VAL A 201 9.39 -14.01 -10.36
N CYS A 202 9.00 -15.27 -10.15
CA CYS A 202 9.90 -16.41 -10.26
C CYS A 202 10.49 -16.55 -11.66
N ARG A 203 9.67 -16.37 -12.71
CA ARG A 203 10.14 -16.40 -14.11
C ARG A 203 11.10 -15.27 -14.41
N LYS A 204 10.81 -14.06 -13.97
CA LYS A 204 11.71 -12.92 -14.15
C LYS A 204 13.07 -13.12 -13.49
N LEU A 205 13.09 -13.79 -12.33
CA LEU A 205 14.32 -14.18 -11.64
C LEU A 205 14.99 -15.42 -12.25
N ARG A 206 14.33 -16.12 -13.21
CA ARG A 206 14.81 -17.36 -13.85
C ARG A 206 15.22 -18.41 -12.82
N LEU A 207 14.34 -18.65 -11.85
CA LEU A 207 14.62 -19.60 -10.78
C LEU A 207 14.69 -21.03 -11.31
N GLU A 208 15.72 -21.74 -10.86
CA GLU A 208 15.96 -23.16 -11.17
C GLU A 208 16.14 -23.96 -9.87
N PRO A 209 15.81 -25.28 -9.89
CA PRO A 209 15.96 -26.11 -8.71
C PRO A 209 17.42 -26.08 -8.15
N GLY A 210 17.51 -25.96 -6.82
CA GLY A 210 18.78 -25.91 -6.10
C GLY A 210 19.40 -24.52 -5.97
N MET A 211 18.87 -23.51 -6.63
CA MET A 211 19.27 -22.12 -6.41
C MET A 211 18.96 -21.64 -4.98
N THR A 212 19.71 -20.63 -4.55
CA THR A 212 19.52 -19.93 -3.29
C THR A 212 18.96 -18.53 -3.55
N VAL A 213 17.92 -18.17 -2.80
CA VAL A 213 17.23 -16.87 -2.93
C VAL A 213 17.26 -16.13 -1.60
N VAL A 214 17.48 -14.83 -1.63
CA VAL A 214 17.19 -13.95 -0.49
C VAL A 214 16.01 -13.05 -0.80
N GLU A 215 15.01 -13.05 0.09
CA GLU A 215 13.84 -12.17 0.02
C GLU A 215 13.92 -11.09 1.10
N ALA A 216 13.92 -9.82 0.70
CA ALA A 216 13.93 -8.68 1.59
C ALA A 216 12.51 -8.12 1.76
N GLY A 217 11.93 -8.26 2.95
CA GLY A 217 10.56 -7.85 3.25
C GLY A 217 9.52 -8.91 2.84
N CYS A 218 9.59 -10.12 3.42
CA CYS A 218 8.77 -11.25 2.99
C CYS A 218 7.28 -11.21 3.40
N GLY A 219 6.85 -10.24 4.22
CA GLY A 219 5.48 -10.18 4.72
C GLY A 219 5.08 -11.49 5.43
N TRP A 220 3.92 -12.06 5.07
CA TRP A 220 3.44 -13.36 5.57
C TRP A 220 4.09 -14.57 4.89
N GLY A 221 5.15 -14.36 4.10
CA GLY A 221 6.02 -15.40 3.56
C GLY A 221 5.45 -16.17 2.37
N GLY A 222 4.41 -15.67 1.72
CA GLY A 222 3.77 -16.38 0.61
C GLY A 222 4.68 -16.57 -0.60
N LEU A 223 5.46 -15.54 -0.98
CA LEU A 223 6.39 -15.64 -2.12
C LEU A 223 7.50 -16.66 -1.82
N ALA A 224 8.10 -16.64 -0.62
CA ALA A 224 9.13 -17.60 -0.25
C ALA A 224 8.62 -19.05 -0.32
N ARG A 225 7.41 -19.32 0.23
CA ARG A 225 6.78 -20.65 0.12
C ARG A 225 6.52 -21.04 -1.32
N TYR A 226 6.04 -20.11 -2.14
CA TYR A 226 5.77 -20.36 -3.56
C TYR A 226 7.06 -20.73 -4.32
N MET A 227 8.14 -19.96 -4.13
CA MET A 227 9.45 -20.24 -4.74
C MET A 227 10.00 -21.62 -4.33
N ALA A 228 9.95 -21.94 -3.03
CA ALA A 228 10.42 -23.23 -2.54
C ALA A 228 9.61 -24.40 -3.09
N ARG A 229 8.27 -24.30 -3.07
CA ARG A 229 7.36 -25.38 -3.52
C ARG A 229 7.44 -25.64 -5.00
N ASN A 230 7.41 -24.58 -5.82
CA ASN A 230 7.25 -24.72 -7.26
C ASN A 230 8.58 -24.75 -8.03
N TYR A 231 9.63 -24.20 -7.44
CA TYR A 231 10.94 -24.10 -8.08
C TYR A 231 12.05 -24.88 -7.37
N GLY A 232 11.79 -25.47 -6.20
CA GLY A 232 12.80 -26.26 -5.46
C GLY A 232 14.00 -25.46 -5.01
N VAL A 233 13.86 -24.16 -4.80
CA VAL A 233 14.91 -23.26 -4.34
C VAL A 233 14.95 -23.19 -2.82
N LYS A 234 16.12 -22.82 -2.25
CA LYS A 234 16.27 -22.48 -0.84
C LYS A 234 16.11 -20.98 -0.65
N VAL A 235 15.27 -20.56 0.30
CA VAL A 235 14.96 -19.15 0.51
C VAL A 235 15.33 -18.69 1.91
N HIS A 236 16.10 -17.61 2.03
CA HIS A 236 16.29 -16.84 3.25
C HIS A 236 15.41 -15.59 3.18
N ALA A 237 14.36 -15.55 3.98
CA ALA A 237 13.31 -14.54 3.91
C ALA A 237 13.33 -13.63 5.13
N TYR A 238 13.73 -12.38 4.95
CA TYR A 238 13.88 -11.38 6.01
C TYR A 238 12.63 -10.56 6.21
N ASN A 239 12.25 -10.34 7.47
CA ASN A 239 11.20 -9.40 7.85
C ASN A 239 11.39 -8.94 9.30
N ILE A 240 11.06 -7.69 9.59
CA ILE A 240 11.16 -7.10 10.94
C ILE A 240 9.87 -7.27 11.76
N SER A 241 8.76 -7.69 11.16
CA SER A 241 7.51 -7.96 11.88
C SER A 241 7.51 -9.38 12.45
N ARG A 242 7.59 -9.46 13.77
CA ARG A 242 7.53 -10.72 14.52
C ARG A 242 6.24 -11.52 14.28
N GLU A 243 5.10 -10.82 14.20
CA GLU A 243 3.80 -11.45 13.92
C GLU A 243 3.79 -12.15 12.55
N GLN A 244 4.26 -11.43 11.53
CA GLN A 244 4.32 -11.96 10.17
C GLN A 244 5.30 -13.13 10.07
N VAL A 245 6.49 -13.03 10.68
CA VAL A 245 7.50 -14.10 10.69
C VAL A 245 6.97 -15.33 11.43
N THR A 246 6.31 -15.15 12.57
CA THR A 246 5.71 -16.26 13.33
C THR A 246 4.68 -17.00 12.49
N TYR A 247 3.78 -16.27 11.85
CA TYR A 247 2.79 -16.83 10.93
C TYR A 247 3.45 -17.55 9.74
N ALA A 248 4.45 -16.93 9.10
CA ALA A 248 5.14 -17.49 7.96
C ALA A 248 5.85 -18.82 8.28
N ARG A 249 6.50 -18.90 9.44
CA ARG A 249 7.14 -20.13 9.96
C ARG A 249 6.13 -21.24 10.23
N GLU A 250 4.98 -20.90 10.79
CA GLU A 250 3.90 -21.86 11.01
C GLU A 250 3.36 -22.42 9.69
N GLN A 251 3.10 -21.54 8.71
CA GLN A 251 2.62 -21.95 7.39
C GLN A 251 3.65 -22.82 6.65
N ALA A 252 4.95 -22.51 6.73
CA ALA A 252 5.99 -23.33 6.11
C ALA A 252 6.03 -24.75 6.72
N ARG A 253 5.97 -24.86 8.05
CA ARG A 253 5.91 -26.17 8.74
C ARG A 253 4.68 -26.97 8.35
N ASN A 254 3.51 -26.34 8.31
CA ASN A 254 2.25 -26.99 7.93
C ASN A 254 2.27 -27.52 6.48
N GLN A 255 3.12 -26.95 5.63
CA GLN A 255 3.29 -27.31 4.24
C GLN A 255 4.54 -28.16 3.96
N GLY A 256 5.32 -28.52 5.00
CA GLY A 256 6.56 -29.30 4.85
C GLY A 256 7.67 -28.55 4.11
N LEU A 257 7.69 -27.22 4.17
CA LEU A 257 8.65 -26.34 3.48
C LEU A 257 9.71 -25.75 4.42
N ASP A 258 9.68 -26.08 5.70
CA ASP A 258 10.56 -25.54 6.73
C ASP A 258 12.04 -25.93 6.57
N THR A 259 12.36 -26.93 5.73
CA THR A 259 13.73 -27.27 5.34
C THR A 259 14.24 -26.48 4.13
N LEU A 260 13.34 -25.82 3.38
CA LEU A 260 13.66 -25.02 2.19
C LEU A 260 13.55 -23.52 2.43
N VAL A 261 12.74 -23.10 3.42
CA VAL A 261 12.53 -21.67 3.70
C VAL A 261 12.94 -21.37 5.13
N ASP A 262 13.90 -20.47 5.28
CA ASP A 262 14.29 -19.89 6.58
C ASP A 262 13.75 -18.47 6.69
N TYR A 263 12.77 -18.26 7.58
CA TYR A 263 12.23 -16.93 7.89
C TYR A 263 13.01 -16.29 9.03
N ILE A 264 13.66 -15.17 8.73
CA ILE A 264 14.59 -14.48 9.62
C ILE A 264 13.91 -13.18 10.12
N GLU A 265 13.68 -13.13 11.46
CA GLU A 265 13.18 -11.91 12.11
C GLU A 265 14.36 -10.94 12.29
N ASP A 266 14.67 -10.18 11.24
CA ASP A 266 15.77 -9.21 11.24
C ASP A 266 15.56 -8.15 10.14
N ASP A 267 16.32 -7.04 10.25
CA ASP A 267 16.35 -5.99 9.25
C ASP A 267 17.10 -6.47 7.98
N TYR A 268 16.58 -6.13 6.80
CA TYR A 268 17.20 -6.46 5.52
C TYR A 268 18.66 -5.99 5.41
N ARG A 269 19.03 -4.92 6.13
CA ARG A 269 20.40 -4.37 6.16
C ARG A 269 21.41 -5.37 6.68
N ASN A 270 20.97 -6.35 7.47
CA ASN A 270 21.78 -7.42 8.06
C ASN A 270 21.91 -8.66 7.16
N ILE A 271 21.36 -8.65 5.95
CA ILE A 271 21.53 -9.73 4.97
C ILE A 271 23.01 -10.01 4.74
N GLN A 272 23.40 -11.27 4.92
CA GLN A 272 24.75 -11.80 4.71
C GLN A 272 24.71 -12.98 3.76
N GLY A 273 25.88 -13.32 3.17
CA GLY A 273 26.00 -14.42 2.22
C GLY A 273 25.86 -13.97 0.78
N GLN A 274 25.89 -14.95 -0.13
CA GLN A 274 25.72 -14.76 -1.57
C GLN A 274 24.59 -15.67 -2.06
N TYR A 275 23.80 -15.18 -2.99
CA TYR A 275 22.57 -15.80 -3.46
C TYR A 275 22.50 -15.75 -4.99
N ASP A 276 21.82 -16.71 -5.57
CA ASP A 276 21.55 -16.74 -7.01
C ASP A 276 20.48 -15.75 -7.41
N ALA A 277 19.57 -15.39 -6.45
CA ALA A 277 18.60 -14.34 -6.68
C ALA A 277 18.36 -13.48 -5.42
N PHE A 278 18.13 -12.18 -5.66
CA PHE A 278 17.63 -11.22 -4.66
C PHE A 278 16.25 -10.74 -5.09
N VAL A 279 15.28 -10.78 -4.18
CA VAL A 279 13.94 -10.30 -4.45
C VAL A 279 13.41 -9.41 -3.35
N SER A 280 12.71 -8.34 -3.73
CA SER A 280 12.02 -7.44 -2.81
C SER A 280 10.71 -6.98 -3.44
N VAL A 281 9.60 -7.20 -2.72
CA VAL A 281 8.24 -6.88 -3.20
C VAL A 281 7.53 -6.01 -2.18
N GLY A 282 7.36 -4.71 -2.49
CA GLY A 282 6.65 -3.75 -1.64
C GLY A 282 7.45 -3.28 -0.41
N MET A 283 8.78 -3.33 -0.46
CA MET A 283 9.64 -2.86 0.63
C MET A 283 10.29 -1.50 0.31
N LEU A 284 10.65 -1.24 -0.96
CA LEU A 284 11.45 -0.07 -1.34
C LEU A 284 10.81 1.26 -0.92
N GLU A 285 9.48 1.30 -0.87
CA GLU A 285 8.68 2.44 -0.42
C GLU A 285 8.96 2.84 1.04
N HIS A 286 9.45 1.89 1.85
CA HIS A 286 9.75 2.07 3.27
C HIS A 286 11.24 2.24 3.57
N VAL A 287 12.10 2.10 2.55
CA VAL A 287 13.56 2.22 2.70
C VAL A 287 14.01 3.67 2.86
N GLY A 288 13.34 4.61 2.14
CA GLY A 288 13.77 6.00 2.05
C GLY A 288 14.96 6.19 1.10
N LYS A 289 14.89 7.23 0.27
CA LYS A 289 15.88 7.45 -0.81
C LYS A 289 17.31 7.66 -0.31
N GLU A 290 17.48 8.16 0.91
CA GLU A 290 18.79 8.34 1.58
C GLU A 290 19.52 7.01 1.81
N ASN A 291 18.79 5.90 1.85
CA ASN A 291 19.33 4.55 2.05
C ASN A 291 19.54 3.78 0.73
N TYR A 292 19.22 4.35 -0.44
CA TYR A 292 19.30 3.62 -1.72
C TYR A 292 20.71 3.22 -2.10
N LEU A 293 21.73 4.06 -1.78
CA LEU A 293 23.13 3.68 -1.97
C LEU A 293 23.51 2.46 -1.13
N ALA A 294 23.11 2.44 0.14
CA ALA A 294 23.39 1.32 1.04
C ALA A 294 22.66 0.04 0.59
N LEU A 295 21.41 0.16 0.17
CA LEU A 295 20.64 -0.98 -0.39
C LEU A 295 21.28 -1.51 -1.68
N SER A 296 21.71 -0.63 -2.57
CA SER A 296 22.40 -1.02 -3.81
C SER A 296 23.69 -1.78 -3.53
N GLN A 297 24.51 -1.30 -2.59
CA GLN A 297 25.75 -1.99 -2.18
C GLN A 297 25.46 -3.34 -1.50
N LEU A 298 24.37 -3.43 -0.72
CA LEU A 298 23.94 -4.68 -0.13
C LEU A 298 23.55 -5.69 -1.21
N ILE A 299 22.73 -5.31 -2.18
CA ILE A 299 22.32 -6.18 -3.28
C ILE A 299 23.57 -6.65 -4.05
N LYS A 300 24.50 -5.73 -4.39
CA LYS A 300 25.73 -6.05 -5.12
C LYS A 300 26.56 -7.13 -4.42
N ARG A 301 26.76 -7.01 -3.10
CA ARG A 301 27.55 -8.01 -2.35
C ARG A 301 26.82 -9.32 -2.09
N SER A 302 25.47 -9.29 -2.14
CA SER A 302 24.62 -10.45 -1.87
C SER A 302 24.33 -11.29 -3.10
N LEU A 303 24.59 -10.79 -4.32
CA LEU A 303 24.39 -11.54 -5.55
C LEU A 303 25.64 -12.29 -5.96
N ASN A 304 25.47 -13.57 -6.34
CA ASN A 304 26.46 -14.34 -7.07
C ASN A 304 26.78 -13.66 -8.41
N PRO A 305 27.94 -13.92 -9.06
CA PRO A 305 28.34 -13.23 -10.30
C PRO A 305 27.30 -13.27 -11.44
N HIS A 306 26.45 -14.29 -11.48
CA HIS A 306 25.37 -14.45 -12.47
C HIS A 306 23.98 -14.31 -11.87
N GLY A 307 23.91 -13.85 -10.62
CA GLY A 307 22.66 -13.69 -9.88
C GLY A 307 21.75 -12.62 -10.47
N MET A 308 20.44 -12.81 -10.28
CA MET A 308 19.41 -11.89 -10.74
C MET A 308 18.77 -11.18 -9.57
N ALA A 309 18.43 -9.90 -9.73
CA ALA A 309 17.68 -9.16 -8.73
C ALA A 309 16.36 -8.65 -9.31
N LEU A 310 15.31 -8.63 -8.48
CA LEU A 310 14.02 -8.02 -8.81
C LEU A 310 13.57 -7.13 -7.67
N ILE A 311 13.23 -5.90 -8.01
CA ILE A 311 12.54 -4.96 -7.13
C ILE A 311 11.15 -4.69 -7.70
N HIS A 312 10.10 -4.94 -6.89
CA HIS A 312 8.73 -4.59 -7.18
C HIS A 312 8.29 -3.50 -6.21
N SER A 313 8.00 -2.32 -6.71
CA SER A 313 7.70 -1.16 -5.85
C SER A 313 6.64 -0.25 -6.47
N ILE A 314 5.78 0.28 -5.59
CA ILE A 314 5.00 1.46 -5.95
C ILE A 314 5.97 2.58 -6.29
N GLY A 315 5.65 3.32 -7.34
CA GLY A 315 6.51 4.40 -7.80
C GLY A 315 5.74 5.58 -8.36
N ARG A 316 6.49 6.50 -8.97
CA ARG A 316 5.97 7.73 -9.58
C ARG A 316 6.73 8.05 -10.86
N ASN A 317 6.13 8.89 -11.70
CA ASN A 317 6.79 9.39 -12.92
C ASN A 317 7.87 10.45 -12.61
N ARG A 318 7.78 11.10 -11.46
CA ARG A 318 8.73 12.14 -11.00
C ARG A 318 8.80 12.15 -9.48
N PRO A 319 9.91 12.60 -8.87
CA PRO A 319 10.03 12.72 -7.41
C PRO A 319 8.94 13.61 -6.84
N MET A 320 8.22 13.11 -5.83
CA MET A 320 7.16 13.82 -5.15
C MET A 320 6.90 13.21 -3.77
N LEU A 321 6.64 14.05 -2.77
CA LEU A 321 6.27 13.59 -1.43
C LEU A 321 4.95 12.79 -1.44
N MET A 322 4.79 11.92 -0.46
CA MET A 322 3.54 11.20 -0.20
C MET A 322 2.40 12.20 0.09
N ASN A 323 1.17 11.80 -0.17
CA ASN A 323 0.01 12.55 0.29
C ASN A 323 0.04 12.66 1.82
N ALA A 324 -0.18 13.85 2.36
CA ALA A 324 -0.02 14.14 3.78
C ALA A 324 -0.92 13.27 4.67
N TRP A 325 -2.14 12.97 4.23
CA TRP A 325 -3.05 12.12 4.99
C TRP A 325 -2.58 10.67 5.00
N ILE A 326 -2.19 10.13 3.85
CA ILE A 326 -1.65 8.76 3.75
C ILE A 326 -0.37 8.63 4.60
N GLU A 327 0.56 9.59 4.48
CA GLU A 327 1.82 9.57 5.21
C GLU A 327 1.60 9.67 6.74
N LYS A 328 0.65 10.50 7.18
CA LYS A 328 0.41 10.69 8.62
C LYS A 328 -0.49 9.63 9.26
N ARG A 329 -1.42 9.03 8.50
CA ARG A 329 -2.48 8.18 9.04
C ARG A 329 -2.34 6.71 8.69
N ILE A 330 -1.74 6.37 7.54
CA ILE A 330 -1.71 5.01 7.01
C ILE A 330 -0.28 4.47 6.96
N PHE A 331 0.64 5.13 6.23
CA PHE A 331 2.02 4.66 6.01
C PHE A 331 3.03 5.72 6.44
N PRO A 332 3.31 5.85 7.74
CA PRO A 332 4.32 6.80 8.21
C PRO A 332 5.68 6.55 7.57
N GLY A 333 6.31 7.60 7.08
CA GLY A 333 7.63 7.55 6.45
C GLY A 333 7.68 6.91 5.06
N ALA A 334 6.57 6.46 4.47
CA ALA A 334 6.57 5.87 3.14
C ALA A 334 6.90 6.90 2.06
N TYR A 335 7.75 6.50 1.13
CA TYR A 335 8.17 7.29 -0.02
C TYR A 335 8.19 6.45 -1.30
N PRO A 336 7.14 6.47 -2.12
CA PRO A 336 7.18 5.86 -3.44
C PRO A 336 8.19 6.56 -4.34
N PRO A 337 9.28 5.89 -4.77
CA PRO A 337 10.31 6.51 -5.60
C PRO A 337 9.80 6.81 -7.02
N SER A 338 10.44 7.75 -7.70
CA SER A 338 10.30 7.86 -9.14
C SER A 338 11.07 6.76 -9.84
N ILE A 339 10.71 6.45 -11.09
CA ILE A 339 11.47 5.49 -11.91
C ILE A 339 12.94 5.92 -12.04
N GLY A 340 13.22 7.22 -12.14
CA GLY A 340 14.59 7.76 -12.17
C GLY A 340 15.37 7.48 -10.88
N GLU A 341 14.71 7.55 -9.71
CA GLU A 341 15.35 7.22 -8.42
C GLU A 341 15.61 5.71 -8.28
N ILE A 342 14.75 4.85 -8.85
CA ILE A 342 15.02 3.40 -8.90
C ILE A 342 16.20 3.13 -9.85
N MET A 343 16.28 3.81 -10.99
CA MET A 343 17.42 3.67 -11.89
C MET A 343 18.73 4.15 -11.25
N ALA A 344 18.69 5.25 -10.47
CA ALA A 344 19.86 5.70 -9.73
C ALA A 344 20.35 4.66 -8.69
N LEU A 345 19.43 3.89 -8.06
CA LEU A 345 19.82 2.75 -7.23
C LEU A 345 20.59 1.70 -8.06
N CYS A 346 20.15 1.40 -9.27
CA CYS A 346 20.85 0.46 -10.16
C CYS A 346 22.21 1.01 -10.61
N GLU A 347 22.30 2.31 -10.90
CA GLU A 347 23.58 2.98 -11.27
C GLU A 347 24.60 2.90 -10.11
N HIS A 348 24.19 3.12 -8.87
CA HIS A 348 25.08 3.01 -7.70
C HIS A 348 25.71 1.63 -7.54
N GLY A 349 25.01 0.58 -7.95
CA GLY A 349 25.51 -0.81 -7.91
C GLY A 349 26.27 -1.23 -9.15
N ASP A 350 26.33 -0.39 -10.19
CA ASP A 350 26.86 -0.75 -11.51
C ASP A 350 26.16 -1.98 -12.08
N PHE A 351 24.80 -1.96 -12.02
CA PHE A 351 23.94 -3.04 -12.49
C PHE A 351 23.49 -2.83 -13.92
N SER A 352 23.39 -3.92 -14.68
CA SER A 352 22.68 -3.97 -15.96
C SER A 352 21.18 -4.17 -15.69
N VAL A 353 20.37 -3.18 -16.04
CA VAL A 353 18.91 -3.30 -16.00
C VAL A 353 18.42 -4.10 -17.21
N ILE A 354 17.73 -5.22 -16.92
CA ILE A 354 17.29 -6.18 -17.94
C ILE A 354 15.86 -5.91 -18.38
N ASP A 355 15.01 -5.60 -17.41
CA ASP A 355 13.57 -5.39 -17.65
C ASP A 355 12.99 -4.34 -16.70
N VAL A 356 12.06 -3.55 -17.24
CA VAL A 356 11.22 -2.63 -16.46
C VAL A 356 9.79 -2.79 -16.96
N GLU A 357 8.93 -3.30 -16.08
CA GLU A 357 7.51 -3.46 -16.37
C GLU A 357 6.67 -2.57 -15.47
N ASN A 358 5.64 -1.92 -16.05
CA ASN A 358 4.71 -1.08 -15.30
C ASN A 358 3.36 -1.80 -15.12
N LEU A 359 3.04 -2.14 -13.88
CA LEU A 359 1.84 -2.89 -13.50
C LEU A 359 0.76 -1.99 -12.86
N ARG A 360 0.76 -0.70 -13.13
CA ARG A 360 -0.12 0.30 -12.51
C ARG A 360 -1.60 -0.11 -12.52
N LEU A 361 -2.12 -0.57 -13.65
CA LEU A 361 -3.53 -0.93 -13.79
C LEU A 361 -3.88 -2.25 -13.09
N HIS A 362 -2.92 -3.16 -12.97
CA HIS A 362 -3.06 -4.36 -12.16
C HIS A 362 -3.28 -4.01 -10.69
N TYR A 363 -2.56 -2.99 -10.19
CA TYR A 363 -2.74 -2.57 -8.80
C TYR A 363 -4.08 -1.86 -8.57
N ALA A 364 -4.52 -1.03 -9.51
CA ALA A 364 -5.87 -0.45 -9.42
C ALA A 364 -6.93 -1.54 -9.30
N ARG A 365 -6.80 -2.62 -10.05
CA ARG A 365 -7.70 -3.77 -10.01
C ARG A 365 -7.59 -4.57 -8.70
N THR A 366 -6.37 -4.83 -8.26
CA THR A 366 -6.09 -5.51 -6.98
C THR A 366 -6.75 -4.77 -5.81
N LEU A 367 -6.55 -3.45 -5.74
CA LEU A 367 -7.17 -2.59 -4.73
C LEU A 367 -8.69 -2.57 -4.82
N SER A 368 -9.27 -2.64 -6.04
CA SER A 368 -10.71 -2.74 -6.21
C SER A 368 -11.25 -4.06 -5.64
N ALA A 369 -10.57 -5.18 -5.87
CA ALA A 369 -10.94 -6.47 -5.29
C ALA A 369 -10.80 -6.46 -3.75
N TRP A 370 -9.75 -5.84 -3.23
CA TRP A 370 -9.60 -5.66 -1.77
C TRP A 370 -10.71 -4.80 -1.18
N MET A 371 -11.07 -3.69 -1.85
CA MET A 371 -12.15 -2.80 -1.39
C MET A 371 -13.51 -3.49 -1.38
N GLU A 372 -13.80 -4.32 -2.38
CA GLU A 372 -15.03 -5.12 -2.43
C GLU A 372 -15.13 -6.07 -1.24
N ARG A 373 -14.06 -6.84 -0.95
CA ARG A 373 -14.00 -7.75 0.20
C ARG A 373 -14.03 -6.99 1.54
N PHE A 374 -13.32 -5.88 1.64
CA PHE A 374 -13.34 -5.02 2.81
C PHE A 374 -14.75 -4.51 3.11
N ASN A 375 -15.48 -4.04 2.09
CA ASN A 375 -16.85 -3.58 2.25
C ASN A 375 -17.81 -4.73 2.62
N ALA A 376 -17.60 -5.93 2.09
CA ALA A 376 -18.37 -7.11 2.48
C ALA A 376 -18.15 -7.52 3.94
N ALA A 377 -16.98 -7.22 4.51
CA ALA A 377 -16.62 -7.49 5.90
C ALA A 377 -16.82 -6.29 6.84
N GLU A 378 -17.46 -5.20 6.39
CA GLU A 378 -17.56 -3.92 7.10
C GLU A 378 -18.02 -4.05 8.56
N ASN A 379 -19.09 -4.81 8.81
CA ASN A 379 -19.62 -4.98 10.17
C ASN A 379 -18.60 -5.66 11.09
N VAL A 380 -17.93 -6.72 10.60
CA VAL A 380 -16.91 -7.43 11.39
C VAL A 380 -15.74 -6.52 11.70
N ILE A 381 -15.31 -5.72 10.73
CA ILE A 381 -14.20 -4.77 10.90
C ILE A 381 -14.59 -3.65 11.89
N SER A 382 -15.81 -3.15 11.80
CA SER A 382 -16.33 -2.13 12.70
C SER A 382 -16.43 -2.63 14.13
N ASP A 383 -16.79 -3.91 14.34
CA ASP A 383 -16.79 -4.56 15.64
C ASP A 383 -15.37 -4.81 16.19
N MET A 384 -14.39 -5.08 15.32
CA MET A 384 -12.98 -5.28 15.70
C MET A 384 -12.31 -3.96 16.13
N TYR A 385 -12.69 -2.85 15.51
CA TYR A 385 -12.07 -1.54 15.74
C TYR A 385 -13.11 -0.48 16.09
N ASP A 386 -13.61 0.27 15.10
CA ASP A 386 -14.72 1.22 15.17
C ASP A 386 -15.11 1.71 13.76
N GLU A 387 -16.22 2.45 13.66
CA GLU A 387 -16.69 3.02 12.40
C GLU A 387 -15.68 4.00 11.79
N HIS A 388 -14.98 4.75 12.61
CA HIS A 388 -14.02 5.73 12.20
C HIS A 388 -12.80 5.07 11.50
N PHE A 389 -12.26 3.98 12.06
CA PHE A 389 -11.23 3.16 11.41
C PHE A 389 -11.73 2.60 10.08
N THR A 390 -12.93 2.05 10.07
CA THR A 390 -13.55 1.47 8.87
C THR A 390 -13.66 2.49 7.74
N ARG A 391 -14.10 3.71 8.06
CA ARG A 391 -14.16 4.82 7.10
C ARG A 391 -12.76 5.25 6.64
N ALA A 392 -11.79 5.34 7.54
CA ALA A 392 -10.41 5.68 7.18
C ALA A 392 -9.80 4.66 6.23
N TRP A 393 -9.98 3.37 6.51
CA TRP A 393 -9.43 2.32 5.65
C TRP A 393 -10.09 2.30 4.27
N ARG A 394 -11.42 2.49 4.22
CA ARG A 394 -12.15 2.66 2.95
C ARG A 394 -11.64 3.85 2.14
N MET A 395 -11.36 4.99 2.78
CA MET A 395 -10.78 6.17 2.13
C MET A 395 -9.37 5.88 1.59
N TYR A 396 -8.56 5.15 2.34
CA TYR A 396 -7.24 4.71 1.89
C TYR A 396 -7.32 3.83 0.64
N LEU A 397 -8.17 2.81 0.64
CA LEU A 397 -8.33 1.93 -0.53
C LEU A 397 -8.86 2.70 -1.75
N ALA A 398 -9.90 3.51 -1.57
CA ALA A 398 -10.49 4.33 -2.64
C ALA A 398 -9.50 5.35 -3.21
N GLY A 399 -8.78 6.06 -2.34
CA GLY A 399 -7.74 7.02 -2.74
C GLY A 399 -6.59 6.36 -3.49
N SER A 400 -6.22 5.13 -3.10
CA SER A 400 -5.19 4.34 -3.78
C SER A 400 -5.66 3.86 -5.16
N ILE A 401 -6.87 3.31 -5.29
CA ILE A 401 -7.49 2.96 -6.57
C ILE A 401 -7.43 4.15 -7.54
N ALA A 402 -7.90 5.29 -7.05
CA ALA A 402 -7.95 6.53 -7.83
C ALA A 402 -6.56 7.03 -8.25
N ALA A 403 -5.57 6.97 -7.35
CA ALA A 403 -4.21 7.41 -7.63
C ALA A 403 -3.55 6.56 -8.74
N PHE A 404 -3.78 5.25 -8.74
CA PHE A 404 -3.32 4.37 -9.82
C PHE A 404 -4.12 4.60 -11.11
N ARG A 405 -5.44 4.75 -11.08
CA ARG A 405 -6.27 5.05 -12.27
C ARG A 405 -5.90 6.39 -12.89
N ALA A 406 -5.67 7.41 -12.09
CA ALA A 406 -5.28 8.74 -12.55
C ALA A 406 -3.80 8.86 -12.97
N GLY A 407 -2.97 7.83 -12.75
CA GLY A 407 -1.54 7.83 -13.06
C GLY A 407 -0.67 8.65 -12.11
N SER A 408 -1.21 9.06 -10.94
CA SER A 408 -0.45 9.74 -9.89
C SER A 408 0.51 8.80 -9.17
N LEU A 409 0.15 7.52 -9.09
CA LEU A 409 1.01 6.41 -8.68
C LEU A 409 1.24 5.47 -9.86
N GLN A 410 2.39 4.84 -9.86
CA GLN A 410 2.86 3.81 -10.76
C GLN A 410 3.21 2.56 -9.94
N LEU A 411 3.39 1.44 -10.62
CA LEU A 411 3.96 0.26 -10.02
C LEU A 411 5.00 -0.33 -10.98
N PHE A 412 6.21 -0.52 -10.49
CA PHE A 412 7.30 -1.03 -11.32
C PHE A 412 7.81 -2.37 -10.80
N GLN A 413 8.03 -3.29 -11.72
CA GLN A 413 8.96 -4.40 -11.51
C GLN A 413 10.23 -4.10 -12.32
N VAL A 414 11.37 -4.05 -11.63
CA VAL A 414 12.67 -3.79 -12.21
C VAL A 414 13.54 -5.00 -11.99
N VAL A 415 14.04 -5.60 -13.08
CA VAL A 415 14.94 -6.76 -13.08
C VAL A 415 16.33 -6.30 -13.50
N PHE A 416 17.33 -6.70 -12.75
CA PHE A 416 18.72 -6.31 -13.03
C PHE A 416 19.69 -7.38 -12.52
N THR A 417 20.94 -7.29 -12.98
CA THR A 417 22.03 -8.19 -12.61
C THR A 417 23.35 -7.42 -12.59
N HIS A 418 24.48 -8.07 -12.25
CA HIS A 418 25.79 -7.45 -12.37
C HIS A 418 26.06 -6.95 -13.80
N GLY A 419 26.77 -5.82 -13.92
CA GLY A 419 27.01 -5.16 -15.20
C GLY A 419 27.75 -6.02 -16.22
N ASP A 420 28.57 -6.96 -15.77
CA ASP A 420 29.37 -7.87 -16.56
C ASP A 420 28.76 -9.26 -16.77
N ASN A 421 27.53 -9.50 -16.31
CA ASN A 421 26.85 -10.77 -16.52
C ASN A 421 26.39 -10.95 -17.97
N ASN A 422 27.09 -11.84 -18.71
CA ASN A 422 26.77 -12.18 -20.09
C ASN A 422 25.93 -13.46 -20.25
N ARG A 423 25.49 -14.08 -19.17
CA ARG A 423 24.62 -15.28 -19.18
C ARG A 423 23.14 -14.90 -19.17
N LEU A 424 22.74 -14.12 -20.18
CA LEU A 424 21.36 -13.63 -20.31
C LEU A 424 20.77 -14.12 -21.63
N PRO A 425 19.47 -14.50 -21.67
CA PRO A 425 18.82 -14.85 -22.92
C PRO A 425 18.70 -13.61 -23.82
N ALA A 426 18.81 -13.85 -25.14
CA ALA A 426 18.75 -12.79 -26.14
C ALA A 426 17.35 -12.15 -26.27
N THR A 427 16.30 -12.81 -25.79
CA THR A 427 14.93 -12.36 -25.91
C THR A 427 14.17 -12.54 -24.56
N ARG A 428 12.95 -12.01 -24.49
CA ARG A 428 12.05 -12.16 -23.34
C ARG A 428 11.04 -13.31 -23.51
N GLN A 429 11.20 -14.19 -24.47
CA GLN A 429 10.24 -15.26 -24.77
C GLN A 429 10.04 -16.21 -23.58
N ASP A 430 11.10 -16.48 -22.83
CA ASP A 430 11.10 -17.31 -21.63
C ASP A 430 10.19 -16.76 -20.49
N LEU A 431 9.95 -15.46 -20.45
CA LEU A 431 9.10 -14.84 -19.44
C LEU A 431 7.61 -15.10 -19.68
N TYR A 432 7.19 -15.30 -20.92
CA TYR A 432 5.78 -15.39 -21.33
C TYR A 432 5.37 -16.76 -21.87
N ASN A 433 6.34 -17.56 -22.33
CA ASN A 433 6.06 -18.93 -22.74
C ASN A 433 5.93 -19.81 -21.50
N LEU A 434 4.70 -20.27 -21.22
CA LEU A 434 4.49 -21.33 -20.24
C LEU A 434 5.23 -22.60 -20.73
N PRO A 435 6.03 -23.28 -19.90
CA PRO A 435 6.32 -24.67 -20.17
C PRO A 435 4.96 -25.38 -20.33
N ALA A 436 4.82 -26.22 -21.36
CA ALA A 436 3.63 -27.03 -21.52
C ALA A 436 3.36 -27.74 -20.19
N ALA A 437 2.11 -27.62 -19.68
CA ALA A 437 1.72 -28.34 -18.48
C ALA A 437 2.18 -29.80 -18.62
N PRO A 438 2.72 -30.43 -17.56
CA PRO A 438 3.01 -31.85 -17.60
C PRO A 438 1.75 -32.55 -18.09
N GLN A 439 1.84 -33.28 -19.22
CA GLN A 439 0.75 -34.14 -19.64
C GLN A 439 0.66 -35.23 -18.57
N ASP A 440 -0.46 -35.23 -17.84
CA ASP A 440 -0.80 -36.33 -16.93
C ASP A 440 -0.67 -37.65 -17.71
N THR A 441 0.39 -38.41 -17.43
CA THR A 441 0.60 -39.77 -17.91
C THR A 441 0.07 -40.75 -16.88
#